data_1b9e1c96305fbea4476f9d517b287c82
#
_entry.id   1b9e1c96305fbea4476f9d517b287c82
#
_cell.length_a   1.000
_cell.length_b   1.000
_cell.length_c   1.000
_cell.angle_alpha   90.00
_cell.angle_beta   90.00
_cell.angle_gamma   90.00
#
_symmetry.space_group_name_H-M   'P 1'
#
loop_
_entity.id
_entity.type
_entity.pdbx_description
1 polymer ?
#
loop_
_entity_poly.entity_id
_entity_poly.type
_entity_poly.pdbx_seq_one_letter_code
_entity_poly.pdbx_strand_id
1 'polypeptide(L)'
;MPAAWTRLKAPHGDRRVILYCHGGGYTSGNLGYSRVLSSKLAHVTGYNVLSFEYRLAPEHPYPAAVEDAMRAWDYLMYQGYGAENVTVTGDSAGGNLALVLCRRLKAAGRRMPRALLLMSPWTDMTMSGASYRERVESDPMLTPEYIEAVRRAYAGDRDLHDPDLSPLLGDLGSFPPTLIQVGDHEILYSDSASLAAALRADHVPCRLEVSEGMWHVFQMFPIKKAAAAMESAARFLLEL
;
A
#
# COMPACT_ATOMS: atom_id res chain seq x y z
N MET A 1 -8.13 -13.59 -12.41
CA MET A 1 -7.40 -12.36 -12.03
C MET A 1 -6.03 -12.40 -12.69
N PRO A 2 -5.71 -11.46 -13.60
CA PRO A 2 -4.38 -11.35 -14.21
C PRO A 2 -3.33 -11.02 -13.15
N ALA A 3 -2.13 -11.59 -13.28
CA ALA A 3 -1.01 -11.31 -12.41
C ALA A 3 0.32 -11.42 -13.18
N ALA A 4 1.33 -10.70 -12.71
CA ALA A 4 2.66 -10.71 -13.34
C ALA A 4 3.78 -10.76 -12.30
N TRP A 5 4.79 -11.53 -12.62
CA TRP A 5 6.03 -11.58 -11.88
C TRP A 5 7.04 -10.60 -12.45
N THR A 6 7.60 -9.75 -11.60
CA THR A 6 8.83 -9.02 -11.89
C THR A 6 9.99 -9.75 -11.22
N ARG A 7 10.92 -10.28 -12.03
CA ARG A 7 12.04 -11.11 -11.56
C ARG A 7 13.36 -10.56 -12.07
N LEU A 8 14.39 -10.65 -11.25
CA LEU A 8 15.76 -10.39 -11.69
C LEU A 8 16.33 -11.64 -12.40
N LYS A 9 17.26 -11.43 -13.35
CA LYS A 9 17.96 -12.51 -14.05
C LYS A 9 18.79 -13.38 -13.11
N ALA A 10 19.30 -12.80 -12.01
CA ALA A 10 20.04 -13.49 -10.95
C ALA A 10 19.41 -13.11 -9.60
N PRO A 11 18.34 -13.76 -9.17
CA PRO A 11 17.76 -13.50 -7.86
C PRO A 11 18.76 -13.92 -6.76
N HIS A 12 18.81 -13.17 -5.66
CA HIS A 12 19.42 -13.69 -4.44
C HIS A 12 18.72 -15.02 -4.09
N GLY A 13 19.46 -16.04 -3.66
CA GLY A 13 18.92 -17.36 -3.33
C GLY A 13 17.90 -17.39 -2.17
N ASP A 14 17.39 -16.23 -1.81
CA ASP A 14 16.41 -15.98 -0.77
C ASP A 14 14.99 -16.19 -1.30
N ARG A 15 14.15 -16.87 -0.53
CA ARG A 15 12.73 -17.10 -0.86
C ARG A 15 11.85 -15.87 -0.62
N ARG A 16 12.41 -14.70 -0.29
CA ARG A 16 11.64 -13.48 -0.03
C ARG A 16 10.92 -12.98 -1.28
N VAL A 17 9.70 -12.51 -1.08
CA VAL A 17 8.82 -12.04 -2.15
C VAL A 17 8.05 -10.80 -1.71
N ILE A 18 7.78 -9.92 -2.64
CA ILE A 18 6.89 -8.77 -2.46
C ILE A 18 5.57 -9.05 -3.16
N LEU A 19 4.45 -8.94 -2.43
CA LEU A 19 3.11 -8.85 -2.98
C LEU A 19 2.76 -7.37 -3.14
N TYR A 20 2.60 -6.91 -4.37
CA TYR A 20 2.38 -5.51 -4.67
C TYR A 20 0.92 -5.23 -5.05
N CYS A 21 0.26 -4.39 -4.27
CA CYS A 21 -1.07 -3.84 -4.49
C CYS A 21 -0.95 -2.46 -5.13
N HIS A 22 -1.44 -2.28 -6.35
CA HIS A 22 -1.29 -1.02 -7.07
C HIS A 22 -2.26 0.07 -6.59
N GLY A 23 -1.90 1.34 -6.80
CA GLY A 23 -2.77 2.49 -6.58
C GLY A 23 -3.81 2.69 -7.66
N GLY A 24 -4.45 3.88 -7.67
CA GLY A 24 -5.45 4.26 -8.65
C GLY A 24 -6.88 4.39 -8.10
N GLY A 25 -7.02 4.68 -6.80
CA GLY A 25 -8.32 4.98 -6.17
C GLY A 25 -9.34 3.83 -6.25
N TYR A 26 -8.90 2.59 -6.44
CA TYR A 26 -9.75 1.43 -6.71
C TYR A 26 -10.55 1.49 -8.01
N THR A 27 -10.38 2.54 -8.81
CA THR A 27 -11.12 2.78 -10.06
C THR A 27 -10.25 2.70 -11.30
N SER A 28 -8.94 2.66 -11.11
CA SER A 28 -7.96 2.59 -12.18
C SER A 28 -6.71 1.81 -11.75
N GLY A 29 -5.79 1.60 -12.68
CA GLY A 29 -4.58 0.83 -12.45
C GLY A 29 -4.62 -0.52 -13.18
N ASN A 30 -3.43 -1.05 -13.46
CA ASN A 30 -3.23 -2.32 -14.14
C ASN A 30 -1.78 -2.81 -13.97
N LEU A 31 -1.43 -3.93 -14.60
CA LEU A 31 -0.05 -4.45 -14.57
C LEU A 31 0.96 -3.52 -15.22
N GLY A 32 0.54 -2.69 -16.20
CA GLY A 32 1.41 -1.68 -16.81
C GLY A 32 1.82 -0.60 -15.82
N TYR A 33 0.85 -0.10 -15.05
CA TYR A 33 1.08 0.82 -13.93
C TYR A 33 1.99 0.19 -12.88
N SER A 34 1.65 -1.03 -12.43
CA SER A 34 2.39 -1.77 -11.41
C SER A 34 3.86 -1.95 -11.76
N ARG A 35 4.18 -2.11 -13.05
CA ARG A 35 5.54 -2.40 -13.53
C ARG A 35 6.57 -1.36 -13.08
N VAL A 36 6.18 -0.08 -12.96
CA VAL A 36 7.10 1.00 -12.59
C VAL A 36 7.68 0.75 -11.19
N LEU A 37 6.81 0.63 -10.18
CA LEU A 37 7.26 0.42 -8.79
C LEU A 37 7.77 -1.01 -8.57
N SER A 38 7.14 -2.02 -9.17
CA SER A 38 7.61 -3.40 -9.07
C SER A 38 9.02 -3.58 -9.58
N SER A 39 9.38 -2.92 -10.70
CA SER A 39 10.76 -3.00 -11.23
C SER A 39 11.77 -2.31 -10.33
N LYS A 40 11.42 -1.14 -9.77
CA LYS A 40 12.27 -0.45 -8.81
C LYS A 40 12.47 -1.29 -7.54
N LEU A 41 11.38 -1.81 -6.96
CA LEU A 41 11.43 -2.67 -5.78
C LEU A 41 12.28 -3.92 -6.03
N ALA A 42 12.03 -4.64 -7.13
CA ALA A 42 12.84 -5.81 -7.48
C ALA A 42 14.33 -5.46 -7.62
N HIS A 43 14.64 -4.32 -8.25
CA HIS A 43 16.02 -3.88 -8.46
C HIS A 43 16.74 -3.57 -7.14
N VAL A 44 16.12 -2.82 -6.23
CA VAL A 44 16.78 -2.37 -5.00
C VAL A 44 16.83 -3.45 -3.91
N THR A 45 15.84 -4.36 -3.88
CA THR A 45 15.76 -5.41 -2.84
C THR A 45 16.36 -6.75 -3.27
N GLY A 46 16.42 -7.01 -4.56
CA GLY A 46 16.75 -8.35 -5.07
C GLY A 46 15.60 -9.36 -4.98
N TYR A 47 14.42 -8.95 -4.49
CA TYR A 47 13.28 -9.85 -4.31
C TYR A 47 12.42 -9.94 -5.57
N ASN A 48 11.79 -11.09 -5.77
CA ASN A 48 10.74 -11.20 -6.77
C ASN A 48 9.51 -10.40 -6.32
N VAL A 49 8.82 -9.77 -7.27
CA VAL A 49 7.59 -9.02 -7.01
C VAL A 49 6.44 -9.65 -7.78
N LEU A 50 5.38 -10.03 -7.08
CA LEU A 50 4.11 -10.42 -7.66
C LEU A 50 3.17 -9.22 -7.65
N SER A 51 2.77 -8.75 -8.82
CA SER A 51 1.70 -7.75 -9.02
C SER A 51 0.46 -8.44 -9.57
N PHE A 52 -0.72 -7.94 -9.23
CA PHE A 52 -1.99 -8.49 -9.70
C PHE A 52 -2.97 -7.37 -10.04
N GLU A 53 -3.86 -7.63 -11.01
CA GLU A 53 -4.97 -6.75 -11.37
C GLU A 53 -6.19 -7.17 -10.54
N TYR A 54 -6.47 -6.44 -9.48
CA TYR A 54 -7.72 -6.61 -8.76
C TYR A 54 -8.87 -5.96 -9.51
N ARG A 55 -10.07 -6.45 -9.29
CA ARG A 55 -11.31 -5.91 -9.89
C ARG A 55 -11.56 -4.49 -9.42
N LEU A 56 -11.87 -3.61 -10.37
CA LEU A 56 -11.99 -2.17 -10.16
C LEU A 56 -13.46 -1.74 -10.07
N ALA A 57 -13.70 -0.71 -9.28
CA ALA A 57 -14.95 0.04 -9.26
C ALA A 57 -15.01 1.01 -10.48
N PRO A 58 -16.20 1.39 -10.93
CA PRO A 58 -17.52 1.10 -10.33
C PRO A 58 -18.08 -0.30 -10.68
N GLU A 59 -17.52 -1.01 -11.67
CA GLU A 59 -18.04 -2.32 -12.12
C GLU A 59 -17.97 -3.37 -11.00
N HIS A 60 -16.95 -3.27 -10.18
CA HIS A 60 -16.70 -4.17 -9.05
C HIS A 60 -16.33 -3.39 -7.78
N PRO A 61 -17.32 -2.80 -7.09
CA PRO A 61 -17.08 -2.07 -5.86
C PRO A 61 -16.59 -2.98 -4.73
N TYR A 62 -16.33 -2.40 -3.57
CA TYR A 62 -16.03 -3.17 -2.36
C TYR A 62 -17.05 -4.31 -2.15
N PRO A 63 -16.62 -5.55 -1.83
CA PRO A 63 -15.25 -5.95 -1.41
C PRO A 63 -14.40 -6.61 -2.51
N ALA A 64 -14.71 -6.44 -3.79
CA ALA A 64 -14.11 -7.20 -4.87
C ALA A 64 -12.56 -7.17 -4.88
N ALA A 65 -11.96 -6.00 -4.70
CA ALA A 65 -10.50 -5.85 -4.63
C ALA A 65 -9.90 -6.59 -3.43
N VAL A 66 -10.58 -6.59 -2.29
CA VAL A 66 -10.14 -7.29 -1.07
C VAL A 66 -10.13 -8.81 -1.28
N GLU A 67 -11.18 -9.35 -1.91
CA GLU A 67 -11.25 -10.77 -2.26
C GLU A 67 -10.10 -11.17 -3.20
N ASP A 68 -9.78 -10.30 -4.16
CA ASP A 68 -8.70 -10.55 -5.11
C ASP A 68 -7.32 -10.47 -4.44
N ALA A 69 -7.12 -9.56 -3.48
CA ALA A 69 -5.91 -9.50 -2.67
C ALA A 69 -5.73 -10.76 -1.81
N MET A 70 -6.81 -11.27 -1.21
CA MET A 70 -6.78 -12.55 -0.49
C MET A 70 -6.42 -13.71 -1.41
N ARG A 71 -6.95 -13.76 -2.63
CA ARG A 71 -6.58 -14.78 -3.63
C ARG A 71 -5.11 -14.69 -4.03
N ALA A 72 -4.58 -13.47 -4.20
CA ALA A 72 -3.16 -13.27 -4.51
C ALA A 72 -2.25 -13.74 -3.37
N TRP A 73 -2.64 -13.47 -2.12
CA TRP A 73 -1.98 -14.00 -0.94
C TRP A 73 -2.02 -15.54 -0.91
N ASP A 74 -3.20 -16.14 -1.11
CA ASP A 74 -3.37 -17.59 -1.13
C ASP A 74 -2.54 -18.26 -2.23
N TYR A 75 -2.43 -17.62 -3.39
CA TYR A 75 -1.54 -18.07 -4.46
C TYR A 75 -0.08 -18.14 -4.01
N LEU A 76 0.43 -17.10 -3.29
CA LEU A 76 1.80 -17.14 -2.75
C LEU A 76 1.98 -18.28 -1.74
N MET A 77 1.00 -18.49 -0.85
CA MET A 77 1.05 -19.62 0.10
C MET A 77 1.07 -20.97 -0.63
N TYR A 78 0.23 -21.12 -1.67
CA TYR A 78 0.21 -22.32 -2.51
C TYR A 78 1.52 -22.55 -3.27
N GLN A 79 2.21 -21.48 -3.68
CA GLN A 79 3.54 -21.54 -4.31
C GLN A 79 4.66 -21.89 -3.31
N GLY A 80 4.34 -22.10 -2.05
CA GLY A 80 5.28 -22.50 -1.00
C GLY A 80 6.05 -21.34 -0.38
N TYR A 81 5.61 -20.08 -0.58
CA TYR A 81 6.13 -18.96 0.21
C TYR A 81 5.52 -19.03 1.61
N GLY A 82 6.34 -19.01 2.66
CA GLY A 82 5.84 -18.79 4.02
C GLY A 82 5.43 -17.33 4.22
N ALA A 83 4.45 -17.07 5.07
CA ALA A 83 4.01 -15.70 5.37
C ALA A 83 5.17 -14.80 5.85
N GLU A 84 6.11 -15.39 6.60
CA GLU A 84 7.35 -14.77 7.10
C GLU A 84 8.32 -14.35 5.98
N ASN A 85 8.09 -14.77 4.75
CA ASN A 85 8.89 -14.41 3.57
C ASN A 85 8.18 -13.41 2.66
N VAL A 86 6.92 -13.05 2.95
CA VAL A 86 6.13 -12.14 2.13
C VAL A 86 6.13 -10.75 2.74
N THR A 87 6.60 -9.77 1.99
CA THR A 87 6.32 -8.35 2.25
C THR A 87 5.09 -7.95 1.44
N VAL A 88 4.11 -7.31 2.07
CA VAL A 88 3.01 -6.69 1.33
C VAL A 88 3.31 -5.21 1.16
N THR A 89 3.18 -4.72 -0.06
CA THR A 89 3.41 -3.31 -0.37
C THR A 89 2.28 -2.75 -1.21
N GLY A 90 2.06 -1.46 -1.10
CA GLY A 90 1.10 -0.77 -1.94
C GLY A 90 1.27 0.74 -1.91
N ASP A 91 0.81 1.38 -2.95
CA ASP A 91 0.77 2.82 -3.09
C ASP A 91 -0.68 3.33 -3.10
N SER A 92 -0.95 4.47 -2.46
CA SER A 92 -2.28 5.10 -2.49
C SER A 92 -3.39 4.14 -2.02
N ALA A 93 -4.41 3.90 -2.84
CA ALA A 93 -5.45 2.89 -2.61
C ALA A 93 -4.88 1.46 -2.45
N GLY A 94 -3.77 1.14 -3.10
CA GLY A 94 -3.07 -0.13 -2.90
C GLY A 94 -2.46 -0.25 -1.51
N GLY A 95 -2.07 0.86 -0.88
CA GLY A 95 -1.66 0.92 0.52
C GLY A 95 -2.83 0.63 1.46
N ASN A 96 -4.03 1.15 1.14
CA ASN A 96 -5.27 0.77 1.83
C ASN A 96 -5.50 -0.75 1.70
N LEU A 97 -5.46 -1.27 0.48
CA LEU A 97 -5.69 -2.70 0.20
C LEU A 97 -4.69 -3.60 0.95
N ALA A 98 -3.43 -3.19 1.08
CA ALA A 98 -2.41 -3.90 1.85
C ALA A 98 -2.75 -3.98 3.35
N LEU A 99 -3.25 -2.87 3.91
CA LEU A 99 -3.71 -2.82 5.30
C LEU A 99 -4.96 -3.67 5.52
N VAL A 100 -5.94 -3.57 4.62
CA VAL A 100 -7.18 -4.37 4.70
C VAL A 100 -6.87 -5.86 4.52
N LEU A 101 -5.93 -6.25 3.65
CA LEU A 101 -5.44 -7.62 3.56
C LEU A 101 -4.91 -8.11 4.91
N CYS A 102 -4.07 -7.33 5.61
CA CYS A 102 -3.59 -7.68 6.94
C CYS A 102 -4.73 -7.84 7.95
N ARG A 103 -5.71 -6.94 7.93
CA ARG A 103 -6.90 -7.07 8.78
C ARG A 103 -7.66 -8.37 8.54
N ARG A 104 -7.86 -8.73 7.27
CA ARG A 104 -8.54 -9.98 6.90
C ARG A 104 -7.75 -11.21 7.31
N LEU A 105 -6.43 -11.19 7.18
CA LEU A 105 -5.57 -12.26 7.69
C LEU A 105 -5.67 -12.39 9.22
N LYS A 106 -5.63 -11.26 9.95
CA LYS A 106 -5.80 -11.22 11.41
C LYS A 106 -7.15 -11.80 11.82
N ALA A 107 -8.23 -11.34 11.23
CA ALA A 107 -9.60 -11.83 11.52
C ALA A 107 -9.77 -13.32 11.24
N ALA A 108 -9.05 -13.86 10.26
CA ALA A 108 -9.05 -15.28 9.93
C ALA A 108 -8.04 -16.12 10.76
N GLY A 109 -7.37 -15.53 11.75
CA GLY A 109 -6.35 -16.19 12.57
C GLY A 109 -5.14 -16.69 11.77
N ARG A 110 -4.86 -16.07 10.62
CA ARG A 110 -3.77 -16.44 9.71
C ARG A 110 -2.48 -15.71 10.07
N ARG A 111 -1.35 -16.28 9.68
CA ARG A 111 -0.04 -15.63 9.88
C ARG A 111 0.02 -14.33 9.09
N MET A 112 0.60 -13.29 9.71
CA MET A 112 0.82 -11.99 9.10
C MET A 112 2.03 -12.02 8.15
N PRO A 113 2.07 -11.11 7.16
CA PRO A 113 3.27 -10.93 6.35
C PRO A 113 4.47 -10.48 7.20
N ARG A 114 5.67 -10.65 6.66
CA ARG A 114 6.93 -10.21 7.28
C ARG A 114 6.95 -8.72 7.58
N ALA A 115 6.47 -7.91 6.63
CA ALA A 115 6.49 -6.46 6.70
C ALA A 115 5.40 -5.82 5.83
N LEU A 116 5.09 -4.57 6.13
CA LEU A 116 4.36 -3.65 5.24
C LEU A 116 5.30 -2.55 4.74
N LEU A 117 5.22 -2.24 3.44
CA LEU A 117 5.83 -1.06 2.83
C LEU A 117 4.73 -0.26 2.13
N LEU A 118 4.44 0.91 2.63
CA LEU A 118 3.32 1.74 2.18
C LEU A 118 3.84 3.07 1.62
N MET A 119 3.42 3.41 0.42
CA MET A 119 3.77 4.66 -0.26
C MET A 119 2.53 5.52 -0.42
N SER A 120 2.49 6.66 0.27
CA SER A 120 1.34 7.58 0.26
C SER A 120 -0.01 6.87 0.48
N PRO A 121 -0.17 6.00 1.51
CA PRO A 121 -1.35 5.16 1.64
C PRO A 121 -2.61 5.99 1.93
N TRP A 122 -3.72 5.66 1.26
CA TRP A 122 -5.04 6.20 1.57
C TRP A 122 -5.70 5.36 2.66
N THR A 123 -5.77 5.86 3.90
CA THR A 123 -6.13 5.03 5.07
C THR A 123 -7.43 5.43 5.76
N ASP A 124 -7.97 6.59 5.40
CA ASP A 124 -9.21 7.15 5.96
C ASP A 124 -10.14 7.66 4.85
N MET A 125 -11.14 6.87 4.51
CA MET A 125 -12.15 7.26 3.51
C MET A 125 -13.13 8.32 4.02
N THR A 126 -13.12 8.65 5.32
CA THR A 126 -13.91 9.76 5.85
C THR A 126 -13.32 11.13 5.49
N MET A 127 -12.05 11.16 5.05
CA MET A 127 -11.30 12.38 4.71
C MET A 127 -11.22 13.35 5.90
N SER A 128 -11.11 12.83 7.11
CA SER A 128 -11.12 13.65 8.34
C SER A 128 -9.82 14.44 8.57
N GLY A 129 -8.73 14.02 7.92
CA GLY A 129 -7.41 14.60 8.09
C GLY A 129 -7.31 16.06 7.67
N ALA A 130 -6.49 16.86 8.38
CA ALA A 130 -6.32 18.28 8.10
C ALA A 130 -5.71 18.54 6.71
N SER A 131 -4.82 17.68 6.24
CA SER A 131 -4.14 17.83 4.96
C SER A 131 -5.08 17.85 3.75
N TYR A 132 -6.26 17.25 3.85
CA TYR A 132 -7.30 17.35 2.81
C TYR A 132 -7.80 18.78 2.55
N ARG A 133 -7.55 19.70 3.47
CA ARG A 133 -7.87 21.13 3.34
C ARG A 133 -6.62 22.00 3.21
N GLU A 134 -5.59 21.70 4.00
CA GLU A 134 -4.40 22.55 4.13
C GLU A 134 -3.42 22.39 2.97
N ARG A 135 -3.48 21.26 2.23
CA ARG A 135 -2.49 20.93 1.20
C ARG A 135 -3.07 20.86 -0.22
N VAL A 136 -4.30 21.30 -0.40
CA VAL A 136 -4.99 21.27 -1.71
C VAL A 136 -4.20 22.03 -2.78
N GLU A 137 -3.69 23.23 -2.43
CA GLU A 137 -2.94 24.05 -3.38
C GLU A 137 -1.52 23.55 -3.63
N SER A 138 -0.97 22.75 -2.73
CA SER A 138 0.40 22.21 -2.86
C SER A 138 0.44 20.84 -3.51
N ASP A 139 -0.66 20.08 -3.52
CA ASP A 139 -0.73 18.75 -4.13
C ASP A 139 -0.93 18.87 -5.65
N PRO A 140 0.07 18.51 -6.48
CA PRO A 140 -0.07 18.60 -7.92
C PRO A 140 -0.79 17.40 -8.55
N MET A 141 -1.18 16.39 -7.74
CA MET A 141 -1.66 15.09 -8.21
C MET A 141 -3.12 14.82 -7.83
N LEU A 142 -3.51 15.16 -6.60
CA LEU A 142 -4.79 14.81 -6.04
C LEU A 142 -5.60 16.04 -5.64
N THR A 143 -6.92 15.92 -5.78
CA THR A 143 -7.86 16.90 -5.24
C THR A 143 -8.90 16.21 -4.36
N PRO A 144 -9.50 16.91 -3.39
CA PRO A 144 -10.59 16.36 -2.57
C PRO A 144 -11.74 15.82 -3.41
N GLU A 145 -12.10 16.51 -4.51
CA GLU A 145 -13.18 16.10 -5.41
C GLU A 145 -12.87 14.76 -6.11
N TYR A 146 -11.62 14.58 -6.53
CA TYR A 146 -11.18 13.29 -7.10
C TYR A 146 -11.29 12.17 -6.06
N ILE A 147 -10.78 12.39 -4.85
CA ILE A 147 -10.86 11.40 -3.76
C ILE A 147 -12.31 11.07 -3.44
N GLU A 148 -13.19 12.08 -3.37
CA GLU A 148 -14.62 11.85 -3.14
C GLU A 148 -15.27 11.02 -4.24
N ALA A 149 -14.95 11.30 -5.50
CA ALA A 149 -15.49 10.56 -6.64
C ALA A 149 -15.08 9.09 -6.61
N VAL A 150 -13.80 8.77 -6.41
CA VAL A 150 -13.31 7.38 -6.37
C VAL A 150 -13.81 6.65 -5.12
N ARG A 151 -13.94 7.35 -3.98
CA ARG A 151 -14.53 6.82 -2.75
C ARG A 151 -15.98 6.37 -2.99
N ARG A 152 -16.81 7.24 -3.59
CA ARG A 152 -18.21 6.91 -3.91
C ARG A 152 -18.31 5.71 -4.84
N ALA A 153 -17.46 5.64 -5.86
CA ALA A 153 -17.44 4.51 -6.77
C ALA A 153 -17.09 3.19 -6.06
N TYR A 154 -16.12 3.22 -5.14
CA TYR A 154 -15.65 2.02 -4.44
C TYR A 154 -16.51 1.62 -3.25
N ALA A 155 -16.81 2.55 -2.35
CA ALA A 155 -17.52 2.28 -1.10
C ALA A 155 -19.05 2.28 -1.25
N GLY A 156 -19.59 3.02 -2.24
CA GLY A 156 -21.05 3.22 -2.36
C GLY A 156 -21.63 3.89 -1.12
N ASP A 157 -22.76 3.39 -0.66
CA ASP A 157 -23.48 3.91 0.52
C ASP A 157 -23.04 3.24 1.84
N ARG A 158 -21.87 2.60 1.87
CA ARG A 158 -21.38 1.92 3.07
C ARG A 158 -20.90 2.90 4.13
N ASP A 159 -20.90 2.46 5.37
CA ASP A 159 -20.29 3.23 6.47
C ASP A 159 -18.78 3.38 6.24
N LEU A 160 -18.34 4.61 6.02
CA LEU A 160 -16.93 4.94 5.80
C LEU A 160 -16.06 4.73 7.03
N HIS A 161 -16.67 4.56 8.23
CA HIS A 161 -15.94 4.18 9.45
C HIS A 161 -15.69 2.67 9.53
N ASP A 162 -16.22 1.87 8.59
CA ASP A 162 -15.86 0.44 8.51
C ASP A 162 -14.34 0.32 8.32
N PRO A 163 -13.62 -0.36 9.23
CA PRO A 163 -12.17 -0.55 9.11
C PRO A 163 -11.71 -1.30 7.87
N ASP A 164 -12.59 -1.93 7.13
CA ASP A 164 -12.28 -2.53 5.83
C ASP A 164 -12.36 -1.51 4.68
N LEU A 165 -12.83 -0.30 4.95
CA LEU A 165 -12.75 0.86 4.07
C LEU A 165 -11.71 1.87 4.59
N SER A 166 -11.76 2.15 5.89
CA SER A 166 -10.85 3.07 6.58
C SER A 166 -9.99 2.31 7.62
N PRO A 167 -8.95 1.59 7.18
CA PRO A 167 -8.15 0.76 8.08
C PRO A 167 -7.47 1.52 9.21
N LEU A 168 -7.27 2.82 9.08
CA LEU A 168 -6.81 3.71 10.17
C LEU A 168 -7.71 3.63 11.40
N LEU A 169 -9.02 3.43 11.23
CA LEU A 169 -10.02 3.41 12.31
C LEU A 169 -10.18 2.02 12.95
N GLY A 170 -9.39 1.05 12.52
CA GLY A 170 -9.44 -0.32 13.01
C GLY A 170 -8.39 -0.65 14.06
N ASP A 171 -8.48 -1.86 14.60
CA ASP A 171 -7.46 -2.45 15.46
C ASP A 171 -6.22 -2.83 14.65
N LEU A 172 -5.10 -2.11 14.86
CA LEU A 172 -3.81 -2.31 14.19
C LEU A 172 -2.83 -3.17 15.02
N GLY A 173 -3.23 -3.58 16.21
CA GLY A 173 -2.39 -4.45 17.06
C GLY A 173 -1.98 -5.73 16.34
N SER A 174 -0.74 -6.17 16.55
CA SER A 174 -0.13 -7.35 15.89
C SER A 174 0.07 -7.22 14.37
N PHE A 175 -0.02 -6.00 13.83
CA PHE A 175 0.40 -5.77 12.44
C PHE A 175 1.91 -5.96 12.30
N PRO A 176 2.41 -6.29 11.12
CA PRO A 176 3.84 -6.47 10.91
C PRO A 176 4.60 -5.13 10.98
N PRO A 177 5.93 -5.17 11.18
CA PRO A 177 6.77 -3.98 11.04
C PRO A 177 6.44 -3.22 9.76
N THR A 178 6.25 -1.90 9.87
CA THR A 178 5.70 -1.08 8.79
C THR A 178 6.61 0.11 8.48
N LEU A 179 6.96 0.28 7.20
CA LEU A 179 7.55 1.51 6.67
C LEU A 179 6.48 2.26 5.87
N ILE A 180 6.28 3.53 6.22
CA ILE A 180 5.40 4.46 5.51
C ILE A 180 6.26 5.56 4.89
N GLN A 181 6.10 5.79 3.59
CA GLN A 181 6.74 6.89 2.87
C GLN A 181 5.68 7.83 2.31
N VAL A 182 5.82 9.12 2.51
CA VAL A 182 4.85 10.14 2.11
C VAL A 182 5.55 11.45 1.72
N GLY A 183 4.99 12.18 0.76
CA GLY A 183 5.38 13.56 0.46
C GLY A 183 4.72 14.54 1.43
N ASP A 184 5.36 15.68 1.67
CA ASP A 184 4.75 16.72 2.50
C ASP A 184 3.81 17.65 1.71
N HIS A 185 3.79 17.55 0.38
CA HIS A 185 2.92 18.32 -0.52
C HIS A 185 1.70 17.52 -1.00
N GLU A 186 1.22 16.54 -0.23
CA GLU A 186 0.07 15.74 -0.65
C GLU A 186 -1.09 15.78 0.37
N ILE A 187 -2.32 15.73 -0.16
CA ILE A 187 -3.53 15.75 0.67
C ILE A 187 -3.68 14.50 1.53
N LEU A 188 -3.03 13.37 1.19
CA LEU A 188 -3.00 12.13 1.98
C LEU A 188 -1.90 12.13 3.07
N TYR A 189 -1.25 13.27 3.33
CA TYR A 189 -0.23 13.34 4.38
C TYR A 189 -0.78 12.96 5.76
N SER A 190 -1.96 13.48 6.12
CA SER A 190 -2.60 13.17 7.41
C SER A 190 -2.89 11.69 7.58
N ASP A 191 -3.26 10.99 6.51
CA ASP A 191 -3.49 9.55 6.51
C ASP A 191 -2.23 8.80 6.95
N SER A 192 -1.11 9.13 6.34
CA SER A 192 0.19 8.53 6.65
C SER A 192 0.67 8.85 8.07
N ALA A 193 0.53 10.11 8.49
CA ALA A 193 0.95 10.56 9.82
C ALA A 193 0.09 9.91 10.92
N SER A 194 -1.23 9.90 10.73
CA SER A 194 -2.18 9.27 11.67
C SER A 194 -1.99 7.77 11.74
N LEU A 195 -1.78 7.09 10.61
CA LEU A 195 -1.49 5.66 10.58
C LEU A 195 -0.20 5.34 11.37
N ALA A 196 0.85 6.12 11.18
CA ALA A 196 2.11 5.91 11.90
C ALA A 196 1.93 6.11 13.42
N ALA A 197 1.13 7.10 13.82
CA ALA A 197 0.81 7.34 15.23
C ALA A 197 -0.01 6.18 15.82
N ALA A 198 -1.03 5.71 15.11
CA ALA A 198 -1.89 4.60 15.54
C ALA A 198 -1.10 3.28 15.67
N LEU A 199 -0.27 2.93 14.67
CA LEU A 199 0.59 1.74 14.73
C LEU A 199 1.52 1.78 15.95
N ARG A 200 2.14 2.93 16.25
CA ARG A 200 3.02 3.08 17.42
C ARG A 200 2.25 2.98 18.74
N ALA A 201 1.04 3.53 18.79
CA ALA A 201 0.16 3.40 19.96
C ALA A 201 -0.21 1.93 20.24
N ASP A 202 -0.36 1.13 19.18
CA ASP A 202 -0.61 -0.31 19.25
C ASP A 202 0.70 -1.14 19.37
N HIS A 203 1.83 -0.50 19.71
CA HIS A 203 3.14 -1.13 19.87
C HIS A 203 3.68 -1.85 18.62
N VAL A 204 3.21 -1.48 17.44
CA VAL A 204 3.71 -2.00 16.17
C VAL A 204 4.94 -1.19 15.74
N PRO A 205 6.08 -1.83 15.42
CA PRO A 205 7.24 -1.12 14.89
C PRO A 205 6.88 -0.37 13.61
N CYS A 206 6.93 0.96 13.65
CA CYS A 206 6.56 1.81 12.51
C CYS A 206 7.55 2.94 12.30
N ARG A 207 8.06 3.02 11.07
CA ARG A 207 8.90 4.12 10.58
C ARG A 207 8.10 4.94 9.57
N LEU A 208 7.98 6.25 9.81
CA LEU A 208 7.42 7.22 8.89
C LEU A 208 8.54 8.05 8.29
N GLU A 209 8.62 8.07 6.96
CA GLU A 209 9.54 8.90 6.18
C GLU A 209 8.76 9.95 5.40
N VAL A 210 8.94 11.21 5.78
CA VAL A 210 8.36 12.36 5.10
C VAL A 210 9.40 12.95 4.15
N SER A 211 9.06 13.05 2.87
CA SER A 211 9.94 13.63 1.85
C SER A 211 9.53 15.07 1.54
N GLU A 212 10.36 16.03 1.95
CA GLU A 212 10.15 17.45 1.75
C GLU A 212 10.01 17.84 0.26
N GLY A 213 9.00 18.64 -0.07
CA GLY A 213 8.72 19.09 -1.44
C GLY A 213 8.27 17.99 -2.39
N MET A 214 7.87 16.83 -1.87
CA MET A 214 7.39 15.72 -2.68
C MET A 214 5.88 15.58 -2.59
N TRP A 215 5.32 15.00 -3.65
CA TRP A 215 3.90 14.80 -3.90
C TRP A 215 3.50 13.33 -3.86
N HIS A 216 2.25 13.07 -4.12
CA HIS A 216 1.64 11.75 -4.06
C HIS A 216 2.37 10.71 -4.90
N VAL A 217 2.80 9.62 -4.28
CA VAL A 217 3.53 8.50 -4.89
C VAL A 217 4.74 8.96 -5.72
N PHE A 218 5.49 9.94 -5.21
CA PHE A 218 6.68 10.48 -5.90
C PHE A 218 7.72 9.41 -6.27
N GLN A 219 7.70 8.27 -5.62
CA GLN A 219 8.58 7.12 -5.88
C GLN A 219 8.45 6.59 -7.32
N MET A 220 7.34 6.85 -8.00
CA MET A 220 7.15 6.45 -9.42
C MET A 220 8.07 7.22 -10.36
N PHE A 221 8.48 8.42 -10.00
CA PHE A 221 9.20 9.34 -10.88
C PHE A 221 10.71 9.08 -10.91
N PRO A 222 11.41 9.42 -12.02
CA PRO A 222 12.86 9.24 -12.15
C PRO A 222 13.62 10.42 -11.52
N ILE A 223 13.45 10.65 -10.23
CA ILE A 223 14.07 11.74 -9.47
C ILE A 223 14.92 11.20 -8.32
N LYS A 224 15.91 12.00 -7.87
CA LYS A 224 16.86 11.60 -6.83
C LYS A 224 16.17 11.23 -5.50
N LYS A 225 15.14 11.99 -5.09
CA LYS A 225 14.39 11.70 -3.85
C LYS A 225 13.65 10.36 -3.94
N ALA A 226 13.10 10.03 -5.12
CA ALA A 226 12.49 8.71 -5.33
C ALA A 226 13.51 7.58 -5.24
N ALA A 227 14.70 7.73 -5.84
CA ALA A 227 15.77 6.75 -5.70
C ALA A 227 16.18 6.54 -4.25
N ALA A 228 16.39 7.62 -3.49
CA ALA A 228 16.74 7.56 -2.06
C ALA A 228 15.64 6.89 -1.23
N ALA A 229 14.36 7.15 -1.52
CA ALA A 229 13.23 6.50 -0.87
C ALA A 229 13.21 4.99 -1.15
N MET A 230 13.47 4.57 -2.40
CA MET A 230 13.55 3.16 -2.75
C MET A 230 14.74 2.44 -2.08
N GLU A 231 15.89 3.09 -2.00
CA GLU A 231 17.05 2.57 -1.24
C GLU A 231 16.73 2.44 0.26
N SER A 232 16.01 3.41 0.84
CA SER A 232 15.57 3.33 2.22
C SER A 232 14.60 2.17 2.45
N ALA A 233 13.67 1.96 1.52
CA ALA A 233 12.76 0.81 1.54
C ALA A 233 13.54 -0.52 1.48
N ALA A 234 14.56 -0.61 0.63
CA ALA A 234 15.41 -1.80 0.56
C ALA A 234 16.15 -2.06 1.89
N ARG A 235 16.77 -1.04 2.49
CA ARG A 235 17.42 -1.19 3.81
C ARG A 235 16.43 -1.69 4.86
N PHE A 236 15.25 -1.09 4.96
CA PHE A 236 14.23 -1.54 5.89
C PHE A 236 13.87 -3.03 5.71
N LEU A 237 13.68 -3.49 4.47
CA LEU A 237 13.30 -4.89 4.19
C LEU A 237 14.46 -5.88 4.38
N LEU A 238 15.70 -5.44 4.22
CA LEU A 238 16.89 -6.28 4.38
C LEU A 238 17.32 -6.41 5.84
N GLU A 239 17.00 -5.43 6.70
CA GLU A 239 17.29 -5.41 8.13
C GLU A 239 16.33 -6.26 8.98
N LEU A 240 15.17 -6.64 8.43
CA LEU A 240 14.19 -7.52 9.07
C LEU A 240 14.56 -9.00 8.92
#